data_8195590393363512467f67cf4b329146
#
_entry.id   8195590393363512467f67cf4b329146
#
_cell.length_a   1.000
_cell.length_b   1.000
_cell.length_c   1.000
_cell.angle_alpha   90.00
_cell.angle_beta   90.00
_cell.angle_gamma   90.00
#
_symmetry.space_group_name_H-M   'P 1'
#
loop_
_entity.id
_entity.type
_entity.pdbx_description
1 polymer ?
#
loop_
_entity_poly.entity_id
_entity_poly.type
_entity_poly.pdbx_seq_one_letter_code
_entity_poly.pdbx_strand_id
1 'polypeptide(L)'
;MRMLHTSDWHIGRTFHGVDLLADQARSLESLAEIVAEERVEVVLVPGDVYDRSIPSADAIAVCNRGFEAIRAAGAVIVATSGNHDSPTRLGALGSFAAAGGLHLRTSVADVRNPVLLSDEFGEIACYGIPYLEPEITRAELEVPQARSHAEILDAAMARIRADLDARGNPRSVVLAHAFVVGGEATGSERTISVGGVETVPLGAFDGVDYVALGHLHSPQTLSEAVRYSGSPLPYSFAERSHRKAVWIVDLGKDGLTEVTRRDLPEVRGLSQLTGALDDLVADPEHAAAEDDYVSATLTDHARPVDALRRLRTRFPHAVHVEWVRPEGNPELRYRERVQGRRDTDIARSFLDDVRGEPSPGEMQWMERALVAAAAEPEGETAAAVPDELTA
;
A
#
# COMPACT_ATOMS: atom_id res chain seq x y z
N MET A 1 3.25 30.58 -7.13
CA MET A 1 3.03 29.28 -7.84
C MET A 1 2.27 28.35 -6.93
N ARG A 2 1.18 27.79 -7.42
CA ARG A 2 0.35 26.81 -6.68
C ARG A 2 0.66 25.40 -7.15
N MET A 3 0.97 24.50 -6.20
CA MET A 3 1.35 23.13 -6.47
C MET A 3 0.39 22.15 -5.76
N LEU A 4 0.24 20.94 -6.30
CA LEU A 4 -0.47 19.82 -5.66
C LEU A 4 0.54 18.70 -5.38
N HIS A 5 0.61 18.23 -4.14
CA HIS A 5 1.46 17.12 -3.74
C HIS A 5 0.60 15.87 -3.52
N THR A 6 0.87 14.83 -4.28
CA THR A 6 0.28 13.48 -4.22
C THR A 6 1.39 12.45 -4.41
N SER A 7 1.26 11.23 -3.87
CA SER A 7 2.28 10.17 -4.01
C SER A 7 1.66 8.78 -3.88
N ASP A 8 2.47 7.75 -4.01
CA ASP A 8 2.13 6.36 -3.68
C ASP A 8 0.84 5.89 -4.40
N TRP A 9 0.80 6.15 -5.72
CA TRP A 9 -0.35 5.77 -6.55
C TRP A 9 -0.48 4.26 -6.71
N HIS A 10 0.64 3.55 -6.70
CA HIS A 10 0.72 2.08 -6.83
C HIS A 10 -0.17 1.53 -7.94
N ILE A 11 -0.16 2.15 -9.12
CA ILE A 11 -1.00 1.74 -10.23
C ILE A 11 -0.73 0.28 -10.60
N GLY A 12 -1.80 -0.53 -10.64
CA GLY A 12 -1.72 -1.98 -10.84
C GLY A 12 -1.67 -2.80 -9.56
N ARG A 13 -1.83 -2.16 -8.38
CA ARG A 13 -1.95 -2.86 -7.09
C ARG A 13 -3.26 -3.64 -7.03
N THR A 14 -3.20 -4.78 -6.37
CA THR A 14 -4.37 -5.58 -6.02
C THR A 14 -4.67 -5.47 -4.53
N PHE A 15 -5.93 -5.53 -4.15
CA PHE A 15 -6.39 -5.53 -2.76
C PHE A 15 -7.03 -6.88 -2.44
N HIS A 16 -6.37 -7.72 -1.63
CA HIS A 16 -6.78 -9.10 -1.37
C HIS A 16 -7.10 -9.89 -2.65
N GLY A 17 -6.31 -9.70 -3.71
CA GLY A 17 -6.49 -10.36 -5.00
C GLY A 17 -7.52 -9.72 -5.94
N VAL A 18 -8.18 -8.63 -5.51
CA VAL A 18 -9.07 -7.84 -6.38
C VAL A 18 -8.25 -6.77 -7.09
N ASP A 19 -8.48 -6.61 -8.39
CA ASP A 19 -7.86 -5.58 -9.21
C ASP A 19 -8.43 -4.19 -8.86
N LEU A 20 -7.55 -3.23 -8.60
CA LEU A 20 -7.92 -1.86 -8.26
C LEU A 20 -7.85 -0.88 -9.43
N LEU A 21 -7.51 -1.30 -10.65
CA LEU A 21 -7.26 -0.40 -11.78
C LEU A 21 -8.43 0.55 -12.07
N ALA A 22 -9.67 0.08 -11.94
CA ALA A 22 -10.85 0.91 -12.15
C ALA A 22 -10.99 2.00 -11.06
N ASP A 23 -10.70 1.65 -9.80
CA ASP A 23 -10.73 2.60 -8.69
C ASP A 23 -9.56 3.58 -8.76
N GLN A 24 -8.39 3.11 -9.19
CA GLN A 24 -7.22 3.94 -9.44
C GLN A 24 -7.45 4.93 -10.58
N ALA A 25 -8.09 4.51 -11.66
CA ALA A 25 -8.46 5.41 -12.76
C ALA A 25 -9.38 6.55 -12.28
N ARG A 26 -10.44 6.21 -11.51
CA ARG A 26 -11.36 7.20 -10.92
C ARG A 26 -10.64 8.18 -9.98
N SER A 27 -9.70 7.66 -9.17
CA SER A 27 -8.92 8.50 -8.27
C SER A 27 -8.02 9.50 -9.03
N LEU A 28 -7.40 9.07 -10.14
CA LEU A 28 -6.59 9.96 -10.99
C LEU A 28 -7.47 10.99 -11.74
N GLU A 29 -8.69 10.63 -12.14
CA GLU A 29 -9.67 11.58 -12.69
C GLU A 29 -10.03 12.64 -11.64
N SER A 30 -10.31 12.25 -10.40
CA SER A 30 -10.58 13.18 -9.30
C SER A 30 -9.39 14.10 -8.99
N LEU A 31 -8.15 13.59 -9.10
CA LEU A 31 -6.95 14.45 -9.00
C LEU A 31 -6.92 15.52 -10.09
N ALA A 32 -7.24 15.15 -11.33
CA ALA A 32 -7.28 16.11 -12.44
C ALA A 32 -8.39 17.17 -12.25
N GLU A 33 -9.54 16.79 -11.71
CA GLU A 33 -10.61 17.71 -11.34
C GLU A 33 -10.14 18.71 -10.27
N ILE A 34 -9.48 18.24 -9.21
CA ILE A 34 -8.90 19.10 -8.16
C ILE A 34 -7.85 20.06 -8.77
N VAL A 35 -7.00 19.57 -9.67
CA VAL A 35 -6.02 20.41 -10.37
C VAL A 35 -6.70 21.57 -11.09
N ALA A 36 -7.81 21.33 -11.79
CA ALA A 36 -8.58 22.36 -12.48
C ALA A 36 -9.29 23.32 -11.51
N GLU A 37 -9.97 22.78 -10.49
CA GLU A 37 -10.71 23.55 -9.47
C GLU A 37 -9.78 24.52 -8.71
N GLU A 38 -8.65 23.99 -8.23
CA GLU A 38 -7.68 24.74 -7.43
C GLU A 38 -6.71 25.58 -8.29
N ARG A 39 -6.79 25.48 -9.61
CA ARG A 39 -5.87 26.15 -10.57
C ARG A 39 -4.41 25.81 -10.27
N VAL A 40 -4.13 24.54 -10.07
CA VAL A 40 -2.79 24.02 -9.80
C VAL A 40 -1.92 24.17 -11.04
N GLU A 41 -0.72 24.70 -10.86
CA GLU A 41 0.26 24.89 -11.93
C GLU A 41 1.22 23.73 -12.05
N VAL A 42 1.49 23.03 -10.92
CA VAL A 42 2.45 21.90 -10.84
C VAL A 42 1.90 20.79 -9.96
N VAL A 43 1.97 19.55 -10.43
CA VAL A 43 1.70 18.35 -9.61
C VAL A 43 3.02 17.68 -9.27
N LEU A 44 3.25 17.45 -7.98
CA LEU A 44 4.41 16.79 -7.42
C LEU A 44 4.07 15.35 -7.06
N VAL A 45 4.82 14.38 -7.62
CA VAL A 45 4.59 12.94 -7.39
C VAL A 45 5.90 12.28 -6.89
N PRO A 46 6.17 12.28 -5.58
CA PRO A 46 7.39 11.72 -5.01
C PRO A 46 7.35 10.19 -4.87
N GLY A 47 7.31 9.49 -6.01
CA GLY A 47 7.53 8.05 -6.10
C GLY A 47 6.31 7.15 -5.96
N ASP A 48 6.56 5.85 -6.11
CA ASP A 48 5.60 4.74 -6.12
C ASP A 48 4.42 4.99 -7.06
N VAL A 49 4.76 5.36 -8.31
CA VAL A 49 3.80 5.54 -9.39
C VAL A 49 3.16 4.20 -9.75
N TYR A 50 3.95 3.14 -9.89
CA TYR A 50 3.49 1.78 -10.13
C TYR A 50 3.70 0.88 -8.91
N ASP A 51 2.82 -0.11 -8.72
CA ASP A 51 2.96 -1.11 -7.64
C ASP A 51 4.14 -2.08 -7.87
N ARG A 52 4.59 -2.22 -9.09
CA ARG A 52 5.65 -3.17 -9.47
C ARG A 52 6.61 -2.57 -10.49
N SER A 53 7.88 -2.95 -10.38
CA SER A 53 8.93 -2.55 -11.32
C SER A 53 8.67 -2.97 -12.78
N ILE A 54 7.78 -3.94 -13.02
CA ILE A 54 7.27 -4.36 -14.33
C ILE A 54 5.74 -4.23 -14.30
N PRO A 55 5.19 -3.06 -14.62
CA PRO A 55 3.75 -2.85 -14.65
C PRO A 55 3.11 -3.59 -15.82
N SER A 56 1.83 -3.98 -15.67
CA SER A 56 1.04 -4.54 -16.76
C SER A 56 0.73 -3.47 -17.82
N ALA A 57 0.37 -3.90 -19.03
CA ALA A 57 -0.06 -2.98 -20.08
C ALA A 57 -1.26 -2.12 -19.66
N ASP A 58 -2.21 -2.71 -18.92
CA ASP A 58 -3.40 -2.01 -18.43
C ASP A 58 -3.01 -0.96 -17.35
N ALA A 59 -2.07 -1.29 -16.46
CA ALA A 59 -1.54 -0.34 -15.47
C ALA A 59 -0.86 0.85 -16.17
N ILE A 60 -0.05 0.60 -17.21
CA ILE A 60 0.58 1.65 -18.01
C ILE A 60 -0.50 2.52 -18.68
N ALA A 61 -1.55 1.92 -19.24
CA ALA A 61 -2.63 2.67 -19.88
C ALA A 61 -3.41 3.55 -18.90
N VAL A 62 -3.68 3.06 -17.66
CA VAL A 62 -4.32 3.87 -16.60
C VAL A 62 -3.43 5.02 -16.19
N CYS A 63 -2.14 4.78 -15.94
CA CYS A 63 -1.18 5.81 -15.56
C CYS A 63 -1.05 6.90 -16.62
N ASN A 64 -0.94 6.53 -17.90
CA ASN A 64 -0.85 7.48 -19.01
C ASN A 64 -2.09 8.37 -19.09
N ARG A 65 -3.31 7.79 -19.00
CA ARG A 65 -4.55 8.58 -18.96
C ARG A 65 -4.59 9.56 -17.78
N GLY A 66 -4.10 9.14 -16.60
CA GLY A 66 -4.00 10.01 -15.44
C GLY A 66 -3.07 11.21 -15.68
N PHE A 67 -1.86 10.95 -16.21
CA PHE A 67 -0.94 12.03 -16.58
C PHE A 67 -1.53 12.95 -17.67
N GLU A 68 -2.19 12.39 -18.68
CA GLU A 68 -2.86 13.16 -19.74
C GLU A 68 -3.97 14.04 -19.17
N ALA A 69 -4.80 13.52 -18.24
CA ALA A 69 -5.88 14.26 -17.61
C ALA A 69 -5.34 15.44 -16.77
N ILE A 70 -4.31 15.20 -15.95
CA ILE A 70 -3.63 16.25 -15.16
C ILE A 70 -3.02 17.32 -16.08
N ARG A 71 -2.37 16.91 -17.17
CA ARG A 71 -1.81 17.82 -18.16
C ARG A 71 -2.90 18.64 -18.88
N ALA A 72 -4.01 18.01 -19.23
CA ALA A 72 -5.17 18.68 -19.86
C ALA A 72 -5.83 19.69 -18.89
N ALA A 73 -5.79 19.44 -17.58
CA ALA A 73 -6.22 20.38 -16.55
C ALA A 73 -5.28 21.58 -16.37
N GLY A 74 -4.11 21.60 -17.04
CA GLY A 74 -3.20 22.73 -17.13
C GLY A 74 -1.90 22.63 -16.31
N ALA A 75 -1.76 21.64 -15.43
CA ALA A 75 -0.59 21.52 -14.56
C ALA A 75 0.61 20.83 -15.25
N VAL A 76 1.82 21.28 -14.98
CA VAL A 76 3.06 20.53 -15.23
C VAL A 76 3.19 19.43 -14.17
N ILE A 77 3.81 18.31 -14.53
CA ILE A 77 4.01 17.20 -13.59
C ILE A 77 5.52 17.01 -13.35
N VAL A 78 5.91 16.93 -12.08
CA VAL A 78 7.26 16.51 -11.69
C VAL A 78 7.11 15.23 -10.85
N ALA A 79 7.72 14.14 -11.31
CA ALA A 79 7.64 12.86 -10.63
C ALA A 79 9.03 12.22 -10.44
N THR A 80 9.18 11.49 -9.32
CA THR A 80 10.35 10.63 -9.07
C THR A 80 9.95 9.15 -9.07
N SER A 81 10.90 8.25 -8.93
CA SER A 81 10.63 6.83 -8.68
C SER A 81 10.71 6.50 -7.19
N GLY A 82 9.78 5.67 -6.71
CA GLY A 82 9.82 5.06 -5.39
C GLY A 82 10.49 3.69 -5.37
N ASN A 83 10.34 2.95 -4.27
CA ASN A 83 10.96 1.63 -4.09
C ASN A 83 10.19 0.48 -4.79
N HIS A 84 8.97 0.73 -5.26
CA HIS A 84 8.21 -0.19 -6.12
C HIS A 84 8.52 -0.01 -7.59
N ASP A 85 8.88 1.19 -8.01
CA ASP A 85 9.13 1.55 -9.39
C ASP A 85 10.45 0.95 -9.92
N SER A 86 10.54 0.84 -11.24
CA SER A 86 11.82 0.73 -11.93
C SER A 86 12.25 2.11 -12.43
N PRO A 87 13.31 2.73 -11.89
CA PRO A 87 13.78 4.03 -12.34
C PRO A 87 13.99 4.12 -13.86
N THR A 88 14.58 3.07 -14.43
CA THR A 88 14.85 2.98 -15.87
C THR A 88 13.57 2.90 -16.70
N ARG A 89 12.56 2.11 -16.26
CA ARG A 89 11.30 1.96 -17.00
C ARG A 89 10.43 3.20 -16.88
N LEU A 90 10.27 3.74 -15.66
CA LEU A 90 9.51 4.95 -15.43
C LEU A 90 10.16 6.14 -16.15
N GLY A 91 11.48 6.27 -16.11
CA GLY A 91 12.24 7.33 -16.79
C GLY A 91 12.41 7.13 -18.29
N ALA A 92 11.91 6.01 -18.87
CA ALA A 92 12.02 5.77 -20.30
C ALA A 92 11.37 6.93 -21.09
N LEU A 93 12.06 7.42 -22.12
CA LEU A 93 11.62 8.56 -22.92
C LEU A 93 11.39 9.86 -22.13
N GLY A 94 12.00 10.00 -20.94
CA GLY A 94 11.81 11.16 -20.05
C GLY A 94 12.07 12.52 -20.72
N SER A 95 13.06 12.62 -21.62
CA SER A 95 13.32 13.85 -22.39
C SER A 95 12.17 14.23 -23.34
N PHE A 96 11.50 13.25 -23.95
CA PHE A 96 10.31 13.48 -24.76
C PHE A 96 9.09 13.83 -23.91
N ALA A 97 8.93 13.16 -22.77
CA ALA A 97 7.86 13.44 -21.81
C ALA A 97 7.96 14.87 -21.26
N ALA A 98 9.19 15.33 -20.99
CA ALA A 98 9.46 16.69 -20.51
C ALA A 98 9.00 17.77 -21.51
N ALA A 99 9.11 17.55 -22.81
CA ALA A 99 8.58 18.45 -23.82
C ALA A 99 7.04 18.59 -23.75
N GLY A 100 6.34 17.56 -23.26
CA GLY A 100 4.91 17.56 -22.97
C GLY A 100 4.56 18.07 -21.57
N GLY A 101 5.54 18.45 -20.75
CA GLY A 101 5.34 18.93 -19.38
C GLY A 101 5.23 17.81 -18.32
N LEU A 102 5.72 16.59 -18.62
CA LEU A 102 5.90 15.52 -17.66
C LEU A 102 7.42 15.32 -17.41
N HIS A 103 7.90 15.80 -16.29
CA HIS A 103 9.30 15.74 -15.89
C HIS A 103 9.55 14.57 -14.96
N LEU A 104 10.24 13.53 -15.47
CA LEU A 104 10.58 12.33 -14.73
C LEU A 104 12.01 12.44 -14.20
N ARG A 105 12.17 12.54 -12.88
CA ARG A 105 13.45 12.64 -12.17
C ARG A 105 13.76 11.31 -11.47
N THR A 106 14.10 10.29 -12.27
CA THR A 106 14.30 8.92 -11.81
C THR A 106 15.77 8.50 -11.74
N SER A 107 16.70 9.34 -12.22
CA SER A 107 18.12 9.07 -12.22
C SER A 107 18.82 9.69 -11.01
N VAL A 108 19.64 8.92 -10.32
CA VAL A 108 20.49 9.40 -9.22
C VAL A 108 21.50 10.46 -9.72
N ALA A 109 21.99 10.31 -10.94
CA ALA A 109 22.90 11.26 -11.56
C ALA A 109 22.25 12.67 -11.75
N ASP A 110 20.93 12.72 -11.87
CA ASP A 110 20.17 13.95 -12.10
C ASP A 110 19.70 14.66 -10.82
N VAL A 111 20.03 14.14 -9.63
CA VAL A 111 19.60 14.73 -8.36
C VAL A 111 19.94 16.23 -8.24
N ARG A 112 21.09 16.66 -8.77
CA ARG A 112 21.51 18.07 -8.82
C ARG A 112 20.91 18.89 -9.97
N ASN A 113 20.12 18.27 -10.85
CA ASN A 113 19.57 18.90 -12.04
C ASN A 113 18.08 19.19 -11.83
N PRO A 114 17.66 20.38 -11.40
CA PRO A 114 16.26 20.68 -11.13
C PRO A 114 15.43 20.78 -12.41
N VAL A 115 14.10 20.65 -12.25
CA VAL A 115 13.15 21.23 -13.18
C VAL A 115 13.01 22.69 -12.82
N LEU A 116 13.38 23.57 -13.77
CA LEU A 116 13.26 25.00 -13.59
C LEU A 116 11.87 25.46 -14.01
N LEU A 117 11.13 26.00 -13.06
CA LEU A 117 9.83 26.60 -13.23
C LEU A 117 9.94 28.11 -12.96
N SER A 118 8.98 28.90 -13.40
CA SER A 118 8.98 30.32 -13.14
C SER A 118 7.57 30.88 -13.03
N ASP A 119 7.41 31.87 -12.18
CA ASP A 119 6.20 32.67 -12.03
C ASP A 119 6.56 34.18 -11.97
N GLU A 120 5.61 35.00 -11.60
CA GLU A 120 5.79 36.46 -11.46
C GLU A 120 6.87 36.87 -10.44
N PHE A 121 7.24 35.98 -9.52
CA PHE A 121 8.26 36.23 -8.49
C PHE A 121 9.65 35.67 -8.85
N GLY A 122 9.79 35.04 -10.02
CA GLY A 122 11.05 34.52 -10.52
C GLY A 122 11.13 32.99 -10.58
N GLU A 123 12.35 32.45 -10.54
CA GLU A 123 12.64 31.02 -10.70
C GLU A 123 12.30 30.22 -9.46
N ILE A 124 11.85 28.98 -9.70
CA ILE A 124 11.66 27.92 -8.69
C ILE A 124 12.42 26.70 -9.18
N ALA A 125 13.33 26.19 -8.35
CA ALA A 125 14.11 24.99 -8.61
C ALA A 125 13.42 23.78 -7.97
N CYS A 126 12.88 22.88 -8.80
CA CYS A 126 12.18 21.67 -8.33
C CYS A 126 13.07 20.45 -8.53
N TYR A 127 13.61 19.90 -7.45
CA TYR A 127 14.52 18.74 -7.45
C TYR A 127 13.75 17.46 -7.19
N GLY A 128 14.16 16.38 -7.86
CA GLY A 128 13.64 15.04 -7.60
C GLY A 128 14.74 14.11 -7.11
N ILE A 129 14.55 13.53 -5.93
CA ILE A 129 15.39 12.47 -5.37
C ILE A 129 14.60 11.17 -5.54
N PRO A 130 15.01 10.26 -6.45
CA PRO A 130 14.41 8.93 -6.55
C PRO A 130 14.68 8.14 -5.27
N TYR A 131 13.96 7.02 -5.06
CA TYR A 131 14.32 6.10 -3.99
C TYR A 131 15.80 5.70 -4.08
N LEU A 132 16.52 5.89 -2.99
CA LEU A 132 17.96 5.69 -2.90
C LEU A 132 18.27 4.42 -2.09
N GLU A 133 18.41 3.28 -2.76
CA GLU A 133 18.92 2.06 -2.15
C GLU A 133 20.41 2.21 -1.87
N PRO A 134 20.88 2.22 -0.61
CA PRO A 134 22.27 2.53 -0.28
C PRO A 134 23.31 1.65 -0.99
N GLU A 135 23.05 0.35 -1.08
CA GLU A 135 23.98 -0.60 -1.72
C GLU A 135 24.19 -0.31 -3.22
N ILE A 136 23.18 0.24 -3.88
CA ILE A 136 23.20 0.51 -5.32
C ILE A 136 23.68 1.94 -5.60
N THR A 137 23.22 2.93 -4.84
CA THR A 137 23.34 4.37 -5.18
C THR A 137 24.60 5.02 -4.64
N ARG A 138 25.24 4.44 -3.61
CA ARG A 138 26.45 5.01 -2.99
C ARG A 138 27.61 5.27 -3.96
N ALA A 139 27.75 4.45 -5.00
CA ALA A 139 28.80 4.63 -6.00
C ALA A 139 28.52 5.84 -6.92
N GLU A 140 27.28 6.01 -7.36
CA GLU A 140 26.85 7.14 -8.20
C GLU A 140 26.88 8.47 -7.45
N LEU A 141 26.59 8.44 -6.15
CA LEU A 141 26.70 9.60 -5.26
C LEU A 141 28.13 9.84 -4.75
N GLU A 142 29.11 9.03 -5.17
CA GLU A 142 30.53 9.18 -4.78
C GLU A 142 30.76 9.10 -3.26
N VAL A 143 29.91 8.36 -2.55
CA VAL A 143 30.00 8.11 -1.10
C VAL A 143 30.10 6.60 -0.79
N PRO A 144 31.18 5.92 -1.27
CA PRO A 144 31.28 4.46 -1.21
C PRO A 144 31.27 3.89 0.23
N GLN A 145 31.46 4.74 1.23
CA GLN A 145 31.43 4.36 2.65
C GLN A 145 30.03 4.40 3.25
N ALA A 146 29.08 5.05 2.60
CA ALA A 146 27.70 5.17 3.09
C ALA A 146 27.03 3.78 3.24
N ARG A 147 26.32 3.57 4.34
CA ARG A 147 25.69 2.30 4.70
C ARG A 147 24.23 2.46 5.12
N SER A 148 23.74 3.67 5.22
CA SER A 148 22.35 3.97 5.64
C SER A 148 21.65 4.88 4.67
N HIS A 149 20.32 4.86 4.71
CA HIS A 149 19.48 5.79 3.95
C HIS A 149 19.76 7.25 4.31
N ALA A 150 20.05 7.52 5.59
CA ALA A 150 20.41 8.87 6.04
C ALA A 150 21.68 9.40 5.36
N GLU A 151 22.75 8.61 5.35
CA GLU A 151 24.03 9.01 4.74
C GLU A 151 23.91 9.23 3.23
N ILE A 152 23.12 8.41 2.55
CA ILE A 152 22.88 8.52 1.10
C ILE A 152 22.02 9.76 0.79
N LEU A 153 20.98 10.00 1.59
CA LEU A 153 20.13 11.17 1.39
C LEU A 153 20.89 12.48 1.69
N ASP A 154 21.72 12.49 2.74
CA ASP A 154 22.57 13.65 3.03
C ASP A 154 23.51 13.98 1.87
N ALA A 155 24.08 12.99 1.22
CA ALA A 155 24.92 13.17 0.03
C ALA A 155 24.10 13.75 -1.16
N ALA A 156 22.88 13.28 -1.37
CA ALA A 156 21.97 13.82 -2.39
C ALA A 156 21.60 15.28 -2.09
N MET A 157 21.21 15.58 -0.85
CA MET A 157 20.86 16.92 -0.42
C MET A 157 22.05 17.89 -0.45
N ALA A 158 23.26 17.42 -0.17
CA ALA A 158 24.48 18.23 -0.32
C ALA A 158 24.69 18.68 -1.77
N ARG A 159 24.40 17.83 -2.76
CA ARG A 159 24.46 18.17 -4.19
C ARG A 159 23.38 19.19 -4.59
N ILE A 160 22.17 19.03 -4.03
CA ILE A 160 21.06 20.00 -4.25
C ILE A 160 21.43 21.36 -3.68
N ARG A 161 21.89 21.41 -2.43
CA ARG A 161 22.31 22.67 -1.80
C ARG A 161 23.44 23.37 -2.56
N ALA A 162 24.41 22.62 -3.05
CA ALA A 162 25.49 23.18 -3.87
C ALA A 162 24.98 23.79 -5.20
N ASP A 163 23.99 23.17 -5.85
CA ASP A 163 23.37 23.75 -7.05
C ASP A 163 22.50 24.97 -6.72
N LEU A 164 21.76 24.95 -5.60
CA LEU A 164 20.99 26.09 -5.11
C LEU A 164 21.90 27.30 -4.85
N ASP A 165 23.01 27.11 -4.16
CA ASP A 165 23.99 28.14 -3.89
C ASP A 165 24.57 28.74 -5.20
N ALA A 166 24.91 27.85 -6.15
CA ALA A 166 25.44 28.28 -7.47
C ALA A 166 24.43 29.09 -8.29
N ARG A 167 23.11 28.87 -8.07
CA ARG A 167 22.01 29.61 -8.71
C ARG A 167 21.63 30.90 -7.97
N GLY A 168 22.21 31.18 -6.80
CA GLY A 168 21.83 32.31 -5.96
C GLY A 168 20.61 32.08 -5.10
N ASN A 169 20.38 30.83 -4.72
CA ASN A 169 19.31 30.38 -3.82
C ASN A 169 17.89 30.78 -4.27
N PRO A 170 17.45 30.37 -5.47
CA PRO A 170 16.07 30.53 -5.88
C PRO A 170 15.13 29.75 -4.95
N ARG A 171 13.82 30.07 -4.98
CA ARG A 171 12.81 29.25 -4.29
C ARG A 171 12.93 27.80 -4.72
N SER A 172 12.70 26.88 -3.77
CA SER A 172 13.08 25.49 -3.98
C SER A 172 12.06 24.48 -3.44
N VAL A 173 11.86 23.40 -4.19
CA VAL A 173 11.04 22.25 -3.80
C VAL A 173 11.85 21.00 -4.01
N VAL A 174 11.80 20.08 -3.03
CA VAL A 174 12.40 18.75 -3.14
C VAL A 174 11.32 17.68 -3.08
N LEU A 175 11.30 16.80 -4.07
CA LEU A 175 10.55 15.54 -4.02
C LEU A 175 11.50 14.43 -3.54
N ALA A 176 11.08 13.64 -2.56
CA ALA A 176 11.87 12.49 -2.11
C ALA A 176 10.98 11.32 -1.71
N HIS A 177 11.47 10.10 -1.97
CA HIS A 177 10.80 8.89 -1.53
C HIS A 177 11.63 8.23 -0.44
N ALA A 178 11.27 8.44 0.83
CA ALA A 178 12.05 8.03 1.99
C ALA A 178 11.21 7.91 3.26
N PHE A 179 11.65 7.09 4.23
CA PHE A 179 11.07 7.04 5.56
C PHE A 179 11.78 8.03 6.49
N VAL A 180 11.10 9.11 6.83
CA VAL A 180 11.64 10.19 7.69
C VAL A 180 11.21 10.00 9.13
N VAL A 181 12.11 10.26 10.09
CA VAL A 181 11.84 10.18 11.54
C VAL A 181 10.64 11.06 11.89
N GLY A 182 9.70 10.48 12.63
CA GLY A 182 8.43 11.13 13.00
C GLY A 182 7.25 10.75 12.10
N GLY A 183 7.49 10.08 10.96
CA GLY A 183 6.43 9.49 10.15
C GLY A 183 5.92 8.18 10.76
N GLU A 184 4.64 7.89 10.55
CA GLU A 184 3.96 6.68 11.01
C GLU A 184 3.52 5.82 9.81
N ALA A 185 3.97 4.56 9.78
CA ALA A 185 3.57 3.60 8.76
C ALA A 185 2.18 3.01 9.07
N THR A 186 1.41 2.69 8.03
CA THR A 186 0.06 2.10 8.14
C THR A 186 0.08 0.58 8.04
N GLY A 187 1.24 0.00 7.68
CA GLY A 187 1.45 -1.44 7.51
C GLY A 187 1.12 -1.96 6.11
N SER A 188 0.77 -1.10 5.17
CA SER A 188 0.60 -1.44 3.75
C SER A 188 1.83 -1.10 2.91
N GLU A 189 2.76 -0.36 3.49
CA GLU A 189 4.04 0.03 2.90
C GLU A 189 5.02 -1.16 2.86
N ARG A 190 5.88 -1.18 1.86
CA ARG A 190 6.98 -2.14 1.80
C ARG A 190 8.09 -1.70 2.75
N THR A 191 8.54 -2.60 3.63
CA THR A 191 9.71 -2.35 4.49
C THR A 191 10.94 -2.04 3.65
N ILE A 192 11.61 -0.92 3.95
CA ILE A 192 12.85 -0.47 3.28
C ILE A 192 14.06 -0.59 4.21
N SER A 193 14.07 -1.62 5.09
CA SER A 193 15.14 -1.85 6.05
C SER A 193 16.44 -2.32 5.41
N VAL A 194 17.51 -1.58 5.67
CA VAL A 194 18.88 -2.01 5.37
C VAL A 194 19.68 -1.97 6.67
N GLY A 195 20.10 -3.13 7.15
CA GLY A 195 20.89 -3.21 8.40
C GLY A 195 20.20 -2.71 9.65
N GLY A 196 18.86 -2.62 9.65
CA GLY A 196 18.06 -2.19 10.82
C GLY A 196 17.92 -0.66 10.99
N VAL A 197 18.42 0.15 10.05
CA VAL A 197 18.27 1.61 10.08
C VAL A 197 17.56 2.06 8.80
N GLU A 198 16.27 2.32 8.90
CA GLU A 198 15.39 2.66 7.77
C GLU A 198 15.15 4.17 7.65
N THR A 199 15.27 4.90 8.76
CA THR A 199 14.80 6.27 8.86
C THR A 199 15.86 7.30 8.53
N VAL A 200 15.39 8.40 7.94
CA VAL A 200 16.18 9.60 7.64
C VAL A 200 15.82 10.70 8.66
N PRO A 201 16.78 11.42 9.22
CA PRO A 201 16.48 12.57 10.06
C PRO A 201 15.76 13.69 9.32
N LEU A 202 14.76 14.32 9.95
CA LEU A 202 14.02 15.45 9.36
C LEU A 202 14.94 16.59 8.92
N GLY A 203 15.97 16.90 9.70
CA GLY A 203 16.97 17.95 9.40
C GLY A 203 17.82 17.69 8.13
N ALA A 204 17.78 16.47 7.58
CA ALA A 204 18.43 16.21 6.29
C ALA A 204 17.91 17.10 5.16
N PHE A 205 16.67 17.59 5.27
CA PHE A 205 15.99 18.44 4.29
C PHE A 205 16.11 19.95 4.55
N ASP A 206 16.88 20.38 5.55
CA ASP A 206 17.04 21.79 5.84
C ASP A 206 17.61 22.58 4.64
N GLY A 207 17.15 23.82 4.49
CA GLY A 207 17.62 24.75 3.46
C GLY A 207 16.83 24.74 2.15
N VAL A 208 15.61 24.17 2.14
CA VAL A 208 14.64 24.24 1.02
C VAL A 208 13.29 24.72 1.50
N ASP A 209 12.47 25.30 0.60
CA ASP A 209 11.19 25.90 0.99
C ASP A 209 10.09 24.87 1.23
N TYR A 210 10.06 23.77 0.45
CA TYR A 210 9.08 22.70 0.62
C TYR A 210 9.66 21.34 0.25
N VAL A 211 9.26 20.32 1.02
CA VAL A 211 9.63 18.92 0.76
C VAL A 211 8.37 18.06 0.62
N ALA A 212 8.19 17.52 -0.57
CA ALA A 212 7.14 16.56 -0.90
C ALA A 212 7.68 15.14 -0.70
N LEU A 213 7.18 14.44 0.32
CA LEU A 213 7.57 13.07 0.65
C LEU A 213 6.56 12.05 0.12
N GLY A 214 7.04 10.92 -0.40
CA GLY A 214 6.33 9.68 -0.63
C GLY A 214 6.89 8.54 0.22
N HIS A 215 6.27 7.39 0.17
CA HIS A 215 6.51 6.13 0.87
C HIS A 215 5.46 5.81 1.94
N LEU A 216 5.00 6.76 2.73
CA LEU A 216 3.97 6.52 3.75
C LEU A 216 2.59 6.83 3.20
N HIS A 217 1.64 5.89 3.38
CA HIS A 217 0.31 5.93 2.75
C HIS A 217 -0.72 6.81 3.47
N SER A 218 -0.35 7.42 4.60
CA SER A 218 -1.20 8.36 5.34
C SER A 218 -0.71 9.80 5.16
N PRO A 219 -1.61 10.78 4.94
CA PRO A 219 -1.24 12.18 4.92
C PRO A 219 -0.71 12.62 6.29
N GLN A 220 0.54 13.10 6.34
CA GLN A 220 1.21 13.48 7.60
C GLN A 220 1.99 14.78 7.45
N THR A 221 2.00 15.57 8.51
CA THR A 221 2.77 16.80 8.64
C THR A 221 3.93 16.57 9.61
N LEU A 222 5.16 16.54 9.11
CA LEU A 222 6.34 16.39 9.95
C LEU A 222 6.87 17.74 10.42
N SER A 223 6.76 18.76 9.56
CA SER A 223 7.04 20.16 9.90
C SER A 223 6.19 21.07 9.02
N GLU A 224 6.35 22.38 9.15
CA GLU A 224 5.68 23.35 8.29
C GLU A 224 5.98 23.09 6.80
N ALA A 225 7.22 22.73 6.48
CA ALA A 225 7.70 22.57 5.10
C ALA A 225 7.78 21.11 4.63
N VAL A 226 7.70 20.10 5.51
CA VAL A 226 7.92 18.67 5.18
C VAL A 226 6.68 17.85 5.44
N ARG A 227 6.14 17.21 4.40
CA ARG A 227 4.88 16.46 4.47
C ARG A 227 4.90 15.19 3.64
N TYR A 228 4.13 14.20 4.09
CA TYR A 228 3.66 13.07 3.28
C TYR A 228 2.25 13.36 2.78
N SER A 229 1.98 13.12 1.51
CA SER A 229 0.61 13.20 0.98
C SER A 229 -0.21 11.94 1.26
N GLY A 230 0.46 10.83 1.41
CA GLY A 230 -0.17 9.53 1.43
C GLY A 230 -0.59 9.04 0.06
N SER A 231 -1.11 7.83 0.02
CA SER A 231 -1.68 7.23 -1.20
C SER A 231 -3.09 7.75 -1.47
N PRO A 232 -3.51 7.84 -2.76
CA PRO A 232 -4.86 8.31 -3.11
C PRO A 232 -5.97 7.33 -2.73
N LEU A 233 -5.65 6.04 -2.63
CA LEU A 233 -6.57 4.97 -2.21
C LEU A 233 -6.03 4.26 -0.96
N PRO A 234 -6.90 3.67 -0.14
CA PRO A 234 -6.44 2.79 0.93
C PRO A 234 -5.98 1.44 0.36
N TYR A 235 -4.88 0.92 0.91
CA TYR A 235 -4.27 -0.35 0.51
C TYR A 235 -4.23 -1.39 1.63
N SER A 236 -4.79 -1.07 2.79
CA SER A 236 -4.94 -1.96 3.94
C SER A 236 -6.22 -1.65 4.71
N PHE A 237 -6.86 -2.66 5.31
CA PHE A 237 -7.96 -2.44 6.25
C PHE A 237 -7.55 -1.64 7.51
N ALA A 238 -6.26 -1.55 7.81
CA ALA A 238 -5.75 -0.66 8.85
C ALA A 238 -5.99 0.83 8.52
N GLU A 239 -6.13 1.16 7.24
CA GLU A 239 -6.35 2.52 6.75
C GLU A 239 -7.84 2.93 6.68
N ARG A 240 -8.78 2.08 7.12
CA ARG A 240 -10.23 2.33 7.01
C ARG A 240 -10.73 3.62 7.67
N SER A 241 -10.00 4.12 8.65
CA SER A 241 -10.32 5.39 9.33
C SER A 241 -9.59 6.60 8.72
N HIS A 242 -8.70 6.38 7.74
CA HIS A 242 -7.92 7.44 7.15
C HIS A 242 -8.68 8.11 6.01
N ARG A 243 -8.85 9.42 6.08
CA ARG A 243 -9.29 10.20 4.93
C ARG A 243 -8.10 10.48 4.05
N LYS A 244 -8.13 9.96 2.83
CA LYS A 244 -7.11 10.21 1.82
C LYS A 244 -7.17 11.66 1.37
N ALA A 245 -6.01 12.27 1.12
CA ALA A 245 -5.91 13.67 0.82
C ALA A 245 -4.69 13.97 -0.05
N VAL A 246 -4.65 15.18 -0.56
CA VAL A 246 -3.49 15.80 -1.19
C VAL A 246 -3.17 17.11 -0.46
N TRP A 247 -1.99 17.65 -0.67
CA TRP A 247 -1.63 18.97 -0.19
C TRP A 247 -1.64 19.97 -1.33
N ILE A 248 -2.32 21.10 -1.15
CA ILE A 248 -2.19 22.28 -1.98
C ILE A 248 -1.14 23.16 -1.34
N VAL A 249 -0.08 23.46 -2.10
CA VAL A 249 1.11 24.15 -1.62
C VAL A 249 1.27 25.46 -2.39
N ASP A 250 1.25 26.57 -1.70
CA ASP A 250 1.44 27.89 -2.28
C ASP A 250 2.85 28.42 -1.97
N LEU A 251 3.65 28.65 -3.01
CA LEU A 251 4.93 29.35 -2.92
C LEU A 251 4.74 30.81 -3.35
N GLY A 252 5.00 31.73 -2.41
CA GLY A 252 5.02 33.16 -2.65
C GLY A 252 6.41 33.68 -3.05
N LYS A 253 6.62 34.96 -2.90
CA LYS A 253 7.89 35.64 -3.26
C LYS A 253 9.06 35.12 -2.42
N ASP A 254 8.84 34.91 -1.13
CA ASP A 254 9.88 34.62 -0.13
C ASP A 254 9.89 33.15 0.30
N GLY A 255 9.35 32.21 -0.52
CA GLY A 255 9.29 30.79 -0.24
C GLY A 255 7.88 30.30 0.07
N LEU A 256 7.76 29.29 0.94
CA LEU A 256 6.48 28.67 1.34
C LEU A 256 5.56 29.69 2.03
N THR A 257 4.33 29.81 1.54
CA THR A 257 3.33 30.73 2.08
C THR A 257 2.22 29.99 2.81
N GLU A 258 1.70 28.93 2.22
CA GLU A 258 0.58 28.17 2.77
C GLU A 258 0.61 26.72 2.29
N VAL A 259 0.18 25.81 3.15
CA VAL A 259 -0.11 24.42 2.76
C VAL A 259 -1.48 24.03 3.27
N THR A 260 -2.40 23.79 2.35
CA THR A 260 -3.79 23.44 2.65
C THR A 260 -4.04 21.98 2.33
N ARG A 261 -4.73 21.28 3.24
CA ARG A 261 -5.19 19.91 3.01
C ARG A 261 -6.45 19.91 2.14
N ARG A 262 -6.45 19.11 1.08
CA ARG A 262 -7.63 18.85 0.27
C ARG A 262 -7.94 17.35 0.34
N ASP A 263 -9.06 16.99 0.96
CA ASP A 263 -9.50 15.59 1.05
C ASP A 263 -9.92 15.08 -0.34
N LEU A 264 -9.52 13.85 -0.65
CA LEU A 264 -9.92 13.16 -1.86
C LEU A 264 -11.32 12.56 -1.70
N PRO A 265 -12.13 12.49 -2.77
CA PRO A 265 -13.36 11.72 -2.76
C PRO A 265 -13.09 10.26 -2.44
N GLU A 266 -13.90 9.68 -1.57
CA GLU A 266 -13.84 8.27 -1.28
C GLU A 266 -14.37 7.48 -2.48
N VAL A 267 -13.51 6.72 -3.13
CA VAL A 267 -13.89 5.88 -4.29
C VAL A 267 -14.67 4.65 -3.84
N ARG A 268 -14.26 4.05 -2.73
CA ARG A 268 -14.91 2.92 -2.06
C ARG A 268 -14.45 2.82 -0.61
N GLY A 269 -15.40 2.65 0.31
CA GLY A 269 -15.14 2.46 1.73
C GLY A 269 -14.52 1.10 2.07
N LEU A 270 -14.03 0.98 3.31
CA LEU A 270 -13.50 -0.25 3.88
C LEU A 270 -14.27 -0.62 5.13
N SER A 271 -14.90 -1.79 5.16
CA SER A 271 -15.64 -2.31 6.31
C SER A 271 -15.06 -3.62 6.84
N GLN A 272 -14.92 -3.70 8.17
CA GLN A 272 -14.59 -4.94 8.87
C GLN A 272 -15.79 -5.38 9.68
N LEU A 273 -16.32 -6.58 9.36
CA LEU A 273 -17.50 -7.15 10.00
C LEU A 273 -17.11 -8.37 10.82
N THR A 274 -17.73 -8.54 11.98
CA THR A 274 -17.50 -9.70 12.85
C THR A 274 -18.84 -10.28 13.29
N GLY A 275 -19.08 -11.57 13.06
CA GLY A 275 -20.33 -12.24 13.44
C GLY A 275 -20.50 -13.61 12.80
N ALA A 276 -21.59 -14.29 13.08
CA ALA A 276 -21.95 -15.49 12.35
C ALA A 276 -22.35 -15.15 10.91
N LEU A 277 -22.00 -16.00 9.95
CA LEU A 277 -22.17 -15.71 8.52
C LEU A 277 -23.61 -15.34 8.14
N ASP A 278 -24.59 -16.07 8.70
CA ASP A 278 -26.00 -15.83 8.40
C ASP A 278 -26.48 -14.48 8.99
N ASP A 279 -26.00 -14.11 10.17
CA ASP A 279 -26.28 -12.83 10.79
C ASP A 279 -25.69 -11.69 9.96
N LEU A 280 -24.42 -11.79 9.55
CA LEU A 280 -23.77 -10.77 8.72
C LEU A 280 -24.53 -10.54 7.39
N VAL A 281 -25.05 -11.62 6.80
CA VAL A 281 -25.81 -11.53 5.54
C VAL A 281 -27.22 -10.97 5.74
N ALA A 282 -27.85 -11.22 6.91
CA ALA A 282 -29.26 -10.87 7.15
C ALA A 282 -29.46 -9.55 7.88
N ASP A 283 -28.54 -9.13 8.75
CA ASP A 283 -28.74 -8.00 9.66
C ASP A 283 -28.75 -6.64 8.92
N PRO A 284 -29.85 -5.87 8.98
CA PRO A 284 -29.95 -4.55 8.36
C PRO A 284 -28.89 -3.53 8.82
N GLU A 285 -28.30 -3.71 10.01
CA GLU A 285 -27.27 -2.80 10.52
C GLU A 285 -26.02 -2.74 9.61
N HIS A 286 -25.78 -3.77 8.80
CA HIS A 286 -24.65 -3.83 7.87
C HIS A 286 -24.95 -3.22 6.49
N ALA A 287 -26.10 -2.56 6.29
CA ALA A 287 -26.47 -1.98 4.98
C ALA A 287 -25.45 -0.95 4.46
N ALA A 288 -24.82 -0.17 5.35
CA ALA A 288 -23.82 0.82 4.97
C ALA A 288 -22.54 0.21 4.35
N ALA A 289 -22.29 -1.08 4.59
CA ALA A 289 -21.09 -1.79 4.09
C ALA A 289 -21.32 -2.47 2.72
N GLU A 290 -22.51 -2.37 2.14
CA GLU A 290 -22.85 -3.11 0.91
C GLU A 290 -22.00 -2.72 -0.31
N ASP A 291 -21.59 -1.46 -0.39
CA ASP A 291 -20.74 -0.93 -1.46
C ASP A 291 -19.25 -0.92 -1.09
N ASP A 292 -18.88 -1.27 0.15
CA ASP A 292 -17.51 -1.26 0.64
C ASP A 292 -16.72 -2.51 0.24
N TYR A 293 -15.40 -2.41 0.23
CA TYR A 293 -14.56 -3.59 0.37
C TYR A 293 -14.72 -4.16 1.78
N VAL A 294 -15.21 -5.41 1.88
CA VAL A 294 -15.52 -6.04 3.17
C VAL A 294 -14.50 -7.11 3.52
N SER A 295 -13.98 -7.03 4.74
CA SER A 295 -13.28 -8.11 5.44
C SER A 295 -14.17 -8.66 6.55
N ALA A 296 -14.48 -9.95 6.53
CA ALA A 296 -15.33 -10.57 7.53
C ALA A 296 -14.56 -11.54 8.43
N THR A 297 -14.71 -11.40 9.76
CA THR A 297 -14.27 -12.36 10.77
C THR A 297 -15.47 -13.16 11.23
N LEU A 298 -15.53 -14.44 10.82
CA LEU A 298 -16.65 -15.33 11.12
C LEU A 298 -16.49 -15.99 12.49
N THR A 299 -17.56 -16.00 13.26
CA THR A 299 -17.65 -16.58 14.63
C THR A 299 -18.57 -17.78 14.70
N ASP A 300 -18.91 -18.40 13.58
CA ASP A 300 -19.71 -19.62 13.50
C ASP A 300 -19.05 -20.77 14.26
N HIS A 301 -19.83 -21.61 14.92
CA HIS A 301 -19.33 -22.79 15.65
C HIS A 301 -18.59 -23.76 14.74
N ALA A 302 -19.06 -23.96 13.52
CA ALA A 302 -18.40 -24.73 12.48
C ALA A 302 -17.98 -23.80 11.34
N ARG A 303 -16.82 -24.06 10.75
CA ARG A 303 -16.32 -23.25 9.62
C ARG A 303 -17.32 -23.30 8.46
N PRO A 304 -17.92 -22.17 8.06
CA PRO A 304 -18.89 -22.15 6.98
C PRO A 304 -18.26 -22.51 5.62
N VAL A 305 -18.99 -23.31 4.85
CA VAL A 305 -18.60 -23.66 3.48
C VAL A 305 -18.93 -22.48 2.56
N ASP A 306 -18.05 -22.20 1.58
CA ASP A 306 -18.23 -21.14 0.59
C ASP A 306 -18.54 -19.75 1.19
N ALA A 307 -17.98 -19.44 2.36
CA ALA A 307 -18.29 -18.25 3.12
C ALA A 307 -18.16 -16.94 2.30
N LEU A 308 -17.05 -16.77 1.55
CA LEU A 308 -16.83 -15.59 0.74
C LEU A 308 -17.88 -15.46 -0.38
N ARG A 309 -18.28 -16.56 -1.01
CA ARG A 309 -19.35 -16.56 -2.02
C ARG A 309 -20.70 -16.17 -1.42
N ARG A 310 -21.00 -16.66 -0.22
CA ARG A 310 -22.24 -16.31 0.50
C ARG A 310 -22.24 -14.85 0.95
N LEU A 311 -21.14 -14.33 1.46
CA LEU A 311 -20.99 -12.89 1.78
C LEU A 311 -21.22 -12.02 0.55
N ARG A 312 -20.70 -12.43 -0.61
CA ARG A 312 -20.86 -11.68 -1.88
C ARG A 312 -22.29 -11.62 -2.40
N THR A 313 -23.22 -12.39 -1.86
CA THR A 313 -24.64 -12.21 -2.20
C THR A 313 -25.22 -10.89 -1.68
N ARG A 314 -24.66 -10.35 -0.61
CA ARG A 314 -25.03 -9.06 -0.04
C ARG A 314 -23.93 -8.01 -0.20
N PHE A 315 -22.69 -8.37 -0.02
CA PHE A 315 -21.52 -7.50 -0.11
C PHE A 315 -20.71 -7.88 -1.37
N PRO A 316 -21.06 -7.37 -2.56
CA PRO A 316 -20.42 -7.80 -3.82
C PRO A 316 -18.90 -7.63 -3.81
N HIS A 317 -18.42 -6.67 -3.02
CA HIS A 317 -17.02 -6.33 -2.86
C HIS A 317 -16.38 -6.95 -1.60
N ALA A 318 -16.93 -8.03 -1.06
CA ALA A 318 -16.26 -8.81 -0.02
C ALA A 318 -14.98 -9.45 -0.57
N VAL A 319 -13.83 -9.15 0.07
CA VAL A 319 -12.50 -9.51 -0.43
C VAL A 319 -11.75 -10.46 0.49
N HIS A 320 -12.10 -10.49 1.78
CA HIS A 320 -11.41 -11.30 2.78
C HIS A 320 -12.38 -11.93 3.75
N VAL A 321 -12.09 -13.19 4.13
CA VAL A 321 -12.82 -13.93 5.17
C VAL A 321 -11.83 -14.65 6.04
N GLU A 322 -11.92 -14.41 7.32
CA GLU A 322 -11.25 -15.17 8.36
C GLU A 322 -12.30 -15.88 9.21
N TRP A 323 -12.04 -17.12 9.63
CA TRP A 323 -12.85 -17.81 10.58
C TRP A 323 -12.08 -18.01 11.88
N VAL A 324 -12.60 -17.46 12.95
CA VAL A 324 -12.06 -17.61 14.29
C VAL A 324 -12.91 -18.65 15.02
N ARG A 325 -12.29 -19.78 15.38
CA ARG A 325 -12.98 -20.80 16.16
C ARG A 325 -13.47 -20.19 17.47
N PRO A 326 -14.77 -20.28 17.80
CA PRO A 326 -15.24 -19.90 19.12
C PRO A 326 -14.44 -20.68 20.17
N GLU A 327 -13.97 -20.02 21.22
CA GLU A 327 -13.13 -20.63 22.24
C GLU A 327 -13.81 -21.82 22.88
N GLY A 328 -13.46 -23.02 22.46
CA GLY A 328 -13.57 -24.25 23.27
C GLY A 328 -12.36 -24.28 24.19
N ASN A 329 -12.58 -24.56 25.46
CA ASN A 329 -11.60 -24.53 26.56
C ASN A 329 -10.18 -24.99 26.12
N PRO A 330 -9.19 -24.06 26.03
CA PRO A 330 -7.86 -24.34 25.46
C PRO A 330 -7.00 -25.25 26.34
N GLU A 331 -7.39 -25.51 27.56
CA GLU A 331 -6.56 -26.13 28.59
C GLU A 331 -6.49 -27.66 28.59
N LEU A 332 -7.33 -28.32 27.80
CA LEU A 332 -7.24 -29.77 27.69
C LEU A 332 -6.50 -30.17 26.40
N ARG A 333 -5.21 -30.44 26.54
CA ARG A 333 -4.43 -31.04 25.44
C ARG A 333 -5.19 -32.27 24.93
N TYR A 334 -5.43 -32.36 23.62
CA TYR A 334 -6.21 -33.43 22.98
C TYR A 334 -5.79 -34.85 23.45
N ARG A 335 -4.50 -35.02 23.73
CA ARG A 335 -3.93 -36.24 24.27
C ARG A 335 -4.48 -36.64 25.63
N GLU A 336 -4.77 -35.70 26.53
CA GLU A 336 -5.33 -35.93 27.85
C GLU A 336 -6.83 -36.22 27.78
N ARG A 337 -7.51 -35.68 26.75
CA ARG A 337 -8.94 -35.87 26.51
C ARG A 337 -9.27 -37.26 25.91
N VAL A 338 -8.32 -37.88 25.21
CA VAL A 338 -8.54 -39.18 24.53
C VAL A 338 -7.96 -40.39 25.29
N GLN A 339 -7.02 -40.16 26.21
CA GLN A 339 -6.34 -41.24 26.92
C GLN A 339 -7.31 -42.01 27.81
N GLY A 340 -7.50 -43.32 27.53
CA GLY A 340 -8.35 -44.22 28.30
C GLY A 340 -9.86 -44.13 28.03
N ARG A 341 -10.28 -43.38 26.99
CA ARG A 341 -11.68 -43.30 26.56
C ARG A 341 -11.98 -44.29 25.43
N ARG A 342 -13.26 -44.63 25.27
CA ARG A 342 -13.73 -45.46 24.15
C ARG A 342 -13.71 -44.63 22.87
N ASP A 343 -13.49 -45.28 21.72
CA ASP A 343 -13.45 -44.64 20.40
C ASP A 343 -14.72 -43.83 20.09
N THR A 344 -15.89 -44.32 20.55
CA THR A 344 -17.17 -43.58 20.43
C THR A 344 -17.19 -42.28 21.21
N ASP A 345 -16.57 -42.23 22.40
CA ASP A 345 -16.49 -41.03 23.24
C ASP A 345 -15.47 -40.02 22.66
N ILE A 346 -14.39 -40.55 22.07
CA ILE A 346 -13.39 -39.74 21.34
C ILE A 346 -14.02 -39.11 20.09
N ALA A 347 -14.76 -39.93 19.30
CA ALA A 347 -15.44 -39.46 18.11
C ALA A 347 -16.52 -38.41 18.43
N ARG A 348 -17.28 -38.59 19.51
CA ARG A 348 -18.25 -37.61 20.00
C ARG A 348 -17.55 -36.27 20.35
N SER A 349 -16.46 -36.34 21.16
CA SER A 349 -15.70 -35.16 21.54
C SER A 349 -15.11 -34.45 20.32
N PHE A 350 -14.65 -35.20 19.33
CA PHE A 350 -14.13 -34.63 18.09
C PHE A 350 -15.22 -33.88 17.28
N LEU A 351 -16.41 -34.49 17.15
CA LEU A 351 -17.52 -33.85 16.46
C LEU A 351 -18.00 -32.61 17.19
N ASP A 352 -18.08 -32.66 18.52
CA ASP A 352 -18.44 -31.50 19.36
C ASP A 352 -17.44 -30.36 19.23
N ASP A 353 -16.14 -30.66 19.22
CA ASP A 353 -15.06 -29.69 19.06
C ASP A 353 -15.02 -29.06 17.65
N VAL A 354 -15.42 -29.78 16.59
CA VAL A 354 -15.28 -29.35 15.20
C VAL A 354 -16.50 -28.61 14.68
N ARG A 355 -17.71 -28.98 15.13
CA ARG A 355 -18.95 -28.42 14.57
C ARG A 355 -20.10 -28.28 15.57
N GLY A 356 -19.90 -28.60 16.87
CA GLY A 356 -20.91 -28.60 17.91
C GLY A 356 -21.51 -29.98 18.17
N GLU A 357 -22.42 -30.09 19.16
CA GLU A 357 -22.96 -31.34 19.67
C GLU A 357 -23.58 -32.19 18.54
N PRO A 358 -23.08 -33.43 18.32
CA PRO A 358 -23.59 -34.29 17.26
C PRO A 358 -25.00 -34.78 17.56
N SER A 359 -25.84 -34.83 16.55
CA SER A 359 -27.18 -35.39 16.65
C SER A 359 -27.15 -36.90 16.94
N PRO A 360 -28.24 -37.48 17.50
CA PRO A 360 -28.32 -38.91 17.71
C PRO A 360 -28.13 -39.77 16.47
N GLY A 361 -28.58 -39.29 15.31
CA GLY A 361 -28.39 -39.95 14.02
C GLY A 361 -26.93 -39.97 13.56
N GLU A 362 -26.20 -38.89 13.74
CA GLU A 362 -24.77 -38.81 13.41
C GLU A 362 -23.95 -39.73 14.32
N MET A 363 -24.25 -39.77 15.60
CA MET A 363 -23.60 -40.71 16.51
C MET A 363 -23.84 -42.17 16.12
N GLN A 364 -25.05 -42.52 15.68
CA GLN A 364 -25.37 -43.84 15.21
C GLN A 364 -24.57 -44.25 13.96
N TRP A 365 -24.38 -43.27 13.01
CA TRP A 365 -23.52 -43.51 11.86
C TRP A 365 -22.05 -43.64 12.23
N MET A 366 -21.56 -42.85 13.18
CA MET A 366 -20.19 -42.91 13.67
C MET A 366 -19.92 -44.27 14.38
N GLU A 367 -20.83 -44.72 15.24
CA GLU A 367 -20.71 -46.04 15.91
C GLU A 367 -20.65 -47.19 14.90
N ARG A 368 -21.46 -47.15 13.85
CA ARG A 368 -21.42 -48.14 12.77
C ARG A 368 -20.10 -48.12 12.00
N ALA A 369 -19.56 -46.94 11.74
CA ALA A 369 -18.26 -46.79 11.08
C ALA A 369 -17.11 -47.32 11.94
N LEU A 370 -17.12 -47.04 13.25
CA LEU A 370 -16.11 -47.54 14.19
C LEU A 370 -16.17 -49.09 14.34
N VAL A 371 -17.37 -49.65 14.37
CA VAL A 371 -17.54 -51.12 14.39
C VAL A 371 -17.03 -51.74 13.08
N ALA A 372 -17.31 -51.13 11.93
CA ALA A 372 -16.81 -51.63 10.66
C ALA A 372 -15.28 -51.54 10.56
N ALA A 373 -14.68 -50.44 11.01
CA ALA A 373 -13.22 -50.27 11.03
C ALA A 373 -12.51 -51.24 11.98
N ALA A 374 -13.16 -51.62 13.12
CA ALA A 374 -12.63 -52.62 14.06
C ALA A 374 -12.79 -54.08 13.54
N ALA A 375 -13.64 -54.29 12.54
CA ALA A 375 -13.90 -55.61 11.95
C ALA A 375 -12.99 -55.93 10.72
N GLU A 376 -12.23 -54.96 10.18
CA GLU A 376 -11.25 -55.23 9.13
C GLU A 376 -9.99 -55.88 9.72
N PRO A 377 -9.53 -57.06 9.19
CA PRO A 377 -8.33 -57.70 9.69
C PRO A 377 -7.10 -56.89 9.38
N GLU A 378 -6.17 -56.78 10.35
CA GLU A 378 -4.81 -56.25 10.15
C GLU A 378 -4.11 -57.04 9.02
N GLY A 379 -4.10 -56.52 7.81
CA GLY A 379 -3.43 -57.14 6.70
C GLY A 379 -3.46 -56.36 5.42
N GLU A 380 -2.66 -55.30 5.36
CA GLU A 380 -1.86 -54.96 4.19
C GLU A 380 -0.89 -53.82 4.57
N THR A 381 0.37 -54.23 4.77
CA THR A 381 1.50 -53.32 4.89
C THR A 381 1.54 -52.41 3.64
N ALA A 382 1.45 -51.12 3.87
CA ALA A 382 1.64 -50.11 2.86
C ALA A 382 2.95 -50.36 2.10
N ALA A 383 2.85 -50.62 0.81
CA ALA A 383 3.97 -50.72 -0.10
C ALA A 383 4.69 -49.36 -0.11
N ALA A 384 6.00 -49.42 0.12
CA ALA A 384 6.90 -48.28 0.05
C ALA A 384 6.79 -47.60 -1.32
N VAL A 385 6.53 -46.32 -1.32
CA VAL A 385 6.64 -45.47 -2.50
C VAL A 385 8.13 -45.31 -2.80
N PRO A 386 8.64 -45.59 -4.03
CA PRO A 386 10.02 -45.38 -4.37
C PRO A 386 10.35 -43.87 -4.42
N ASP A 387 11.43 -43.55 -3.76
CA ASP A 387 12.12 -42.27 -3.84
C ASP A 387 12.79 -42.13 -5.25
N GLU A 388 12.12 -41.51 -6.20
CA GLU A 388 12.75 -41.01 -7.43
C GLU A 388 11.97 -39.80 -7.92
N LEU A 389 12.55 -38.62 -7.68
CA LEU A 389 12.51 -37.43 -8.57
C LEU A 389 13.33 -36.30 -7.93
N THR A 390 14.68 -36.49 -7.99
CA THR A 390 15.63 -35.39 -8.07
C THR A 390 16.10 -35.26 -9.52
N ALA A 391 15.65 -34.21 -10.20
CA ALA A 391 16.36 -33.52 -11.28
C ALA A 391 15.71 -32.14 -11.50
#